data_24e59a5a7d2ee987a424a74f15e44bfd
#
_entry.id   24e59a5a7d2ee987a424a74f15e44bfd
#
_cell.length_a   1.000
_cell.length_b   1.000
_cell.length_c   1.000
_cell.angle_alpha   90.00
_cell.angle_beta   90.00
_cell.angle_gamma   90.00
#
_symmetry.space_group_name_H-M   'P 1'
#
loop_
_entity.id
_entity.type
_entity.pdbx_description
1 polymer ?
#
loop_
_entity_poly.entity_id
_entity_poly.type
_entity_poly.pdbx_seq_one_letter_code
_entity_poly.pdbx_strand_id
1 'polypeptide(L)'
;MSDIEKIINDAWENKDQVNQNSDKSLKDAVNQIIDDLDSGKVRVAEKINGEWVTHQHLKKAIMLSFRMYPMENLNGPYSSWYDKAHLLKGKTAGWTKEDHEKAGFRMVPNSPVRKGSFIGKNAVLMPCYVNIGAYIDEGTMMDTFSRAGSCCQIGKNCHISAGTGVGGVLEPAQALPTIIEDNVFLGAMSEVVEGVIVGEGSVLSMGMYIGQSTKIVNRKTGEITFGKIPPYSVVV
;
A
#
# COMPACT_ATOMS: atom_id res chain seq x y z
N MET A 1 24.22 -0.36 -2.57
CA MET A 1 23.19 -0.48 -3.61
C MET A 1 23.24 -1.90 -4.16
N SER A 2 22.14 -2.63 -4.15
CA SER A 2 22.10 -3.98 -4.74
C SER A 2 22.11 -3.90 -6.27
N ASP A 3 22.49 -5.00 -6.94
CA ASP A 3 22.48 -5.05 -8.42
C ASP A 3 21.07 -4.76 -8.98
N ILE A 4 20.02 -5.27 -8.32
CA ILE A 4 18.63 -5.02 -8.70
C ILE A 4 18.28 -3.53 -8.57
N GLU A 5 18.66 -2.89 -7.49
CA GLU A 5 18.42 -1.45 -7.28
C GLU A 5 19.10 -0.60 -8.36
N LYS A 6 20.31 -0.98 -8.76
CA LYS A 6 21.03 -0.31 -9.85
C LYS A 6 20.27 -0.45 -11.18
N ILE A 7 19.87 -1.67 -11.54
CA ILE A 7 19.09 -1.93 -12.77
C ILE A 7 17.82 -1.07 -12.82
N ILE A 8 17.10 -1.00 -11.71
CA ILE A 8 15.87 -0.21 -11.63
C ILE A 8 16.14 1.28 -11.77
N ASN A 9 17.17 1.81 -11.10
CA ASN A 9 17.49 3.23 -11.19
C ASN A 9 17.98 3.62 -12.59
N ASP A 10 18.83 2.81 -13.22
CA ASP A 10 19.32 3.04 -14.59
C ASP A 10 18.15 3.03 -15.60
N ALA A 11 17.22 2.08 -15.47
CA ALA A 11 16.02 2.03 -16.31
C ALA A 11 15.08 3.22 -16.06
N TRP A 12 15.01 3.72 -14.82
CA TRP A 12 14.17 4.87 -14.49
C TRP A 12 14.63 6.16 -15.15
N GLU A 13 15.94 6.39 -15.28
CA GLU A 13 16.47 7.54 -16.02
C GLU A 13 16.08 7.53 -17.50
N ASN A 14 15.80 6.35 -18.06
CA ASN A 14 15.38 6.15 -19.44
C ASN A 14 13.95 5.58 -19.52
N LYS A 15 13.08 5.89 -18.56
CA LYS A 15 11.74 5.27 -18.41
C LYS A 15 10.84 5.41 -19.64
N ASP A 16 11.04 6.41 -20.48
CA ASP A 16 10.25 6.61 -21.68
C ASP A 16 10.57 5.60 -22.80
N GLN A 17 11.71 4.91 -22.70
CA GLN A 17 12.10 3.81 -23.59
C GLN A 17 11.61 2.45 -23.07
N VAL A 18 11.19 2.38 -21.80
CA VAL A 18 10.71 1.13 -21.19
C VAL A 18 9.35 0.75 -21.75
N ASN A 19 9.26 -0.45 -22.29
CA ASN A 19 8.05 -0.99 -22.92
C ASN A 19 8.05 -2.54 -22.86
N GLN A 20 7.09 -3.16 -23.55
CA GLN A 20 6.93 -4.62 -23.56
C GLN A 20 8.14 -5.38 -24.14
N ASN A 21 8.99 -4.73 -24.93
CA ASN A 21 10.17 -5.30 -25.53
C ASN A 21 11.46 -5.04 -24.71
N SER A 22 11.35 -4.44 -23.53
CA SER A 22 12.50 -4.22 -22.64
C SER A 22 13.23 -5.52 -22.33
N ASP A 23 14.52 -5.41 -22.03
CA ASP A 23 15.41 -6.54 -21.80
C ASP A 23 14.92 -7.47 -20.70
N LYS A 24 15.26 -8.74 -20.82
CA LYS A 24 14.90 -9.78 -19.85
C LYS A 24 15.43 -9.44 -18.44
N SER A 25 16.65 -8.90 -18.33
CA SER A 25 17.25 -8.52 -17.06
C SER A 25 16.42 -7.47 -16.30
N LEU A 26 15.91 -6.46 -17.00
CA LEU A 26 15.02 -5.47 -16.41
C LEU A 26 13.68 -6.10 -15.99
N LYS A 27 13.10 -6.94 -16.82
CA LYS A 27 11.85 -7.66 -16.50
C LYS A 27 12.00 -8.53 -15.27
N ASP A 28 13.09 -9.28 -15.19
CA ASP A 28 13.39 -10.16 -14.06
C ASP A 28 13.57 -9.34 -12.77
N ALA A 29 14.29 -8.21 -12.83
CA ALA A 29 14.48 -7.31 -11.69
C ALA A 29 13.16 -6.69 -11.18
N VAL A 30 12.31 -6.21 -12.10
CA VAL A 30 11.00 -5.65 -11.74
C VAL A 30 10.10 -6.72 -11.14
N ASN A 31 10.03 -7.91 -11.74
CA ASN A 31 9.21 -9.01 -11.22
C ASN A 31 9.68 -9.47 -9.84
N GLN A 32 11.01 -9.57 -9.63
CA GLN A 32 11.57 -9.91 -8.33
C GLN A 32 11.16 -8.91 -7.25
N ILE A 33 11.18 -7.60 -7.55
CA ILE A 33 10.72 -6.57 -6.60
C ILE A 33 9.22 -6.72 -6.31
N ILE A 34 8.39 -6.97 -7.33
CA ILE A 34 6.95 -7.16 -7.13
C ILE A 34 6.68 -8.40 -6.26
N ASP A 35 7.41 -9.50 -6.48
CA ASP A 35 7.30 -10.71 -5.68
C ASP A 35 7.83 -10.50 -4.24
N ASP A 36 8.90 -9.75 -4.06
CA ASP A 36 9.44 -9.40 -2.75
C ASP A 36 8.49 -8.46 -1.96
N LEU A 37 7.82 -7.52 -2.63
CA LEU A 37 6.75 -6.70 -2.06
C LEU A 37 5.54 -7.56 -1.68
N ASP A 38 5.13 -8.47 -2.57
CA ASP A 38 3.97 -9.35 -2.38
C ASP A 38 4.15 -10.28 -1.17
N SER A 39 5.36 -10.77 -0.97
CA SER A 39 5.70 -11.64 0.16
C SER A 39 6.01 -10.89 1.47
N GLY A 40 6.12 -9.57 1.43
CA GLY A 40 6.52 -8.74 2.57
C GLY A 40 8.01 -8.81 2.91
N LYS A 41 8.84 -9.39 2.05
CA LYS A 41 10.30 -9.42 2.20
C LYS A 41 10.93 -8.04 2.14
N VAL A 42 10.32 -7.14 1.36
CA VAL A 42 10.62 -5.71 1.33
C VAL A 42 9.33 -4.90 1.44
N ARG A 43 9.45 -3.66 1.88
CA ARG A 43 8.32 -2.71 1.94
C ARG A 43 8.74 -1.33 1.45
N VAL A 44 7.78 -0.57 0.91
CA VAL A 44 8.05 0.73 0.25
C VAL A 44 8.62 1.76 1.22
N ALA A 45 8.23 1.73 2.46
CA ALA A 45 8.85 2.58 3.49
C ALA A 45 9.03 1.80 4.79
N GLU A 46 10.15 2.09 5.48
CA GLU A 46 10.52 1.47 6.76
C GLU A 46 10.95 2.53 7.76
N LYS A 47 10.76 2.24 9.05
CA LYS A 47 11.22 3.10 10.13
C LYS A 47 12.67 2.76 10.48
N ILE A 48 13.59 3.64 10.11
CA ILE A 48 15.04 3.49 10.33
C ILE A 48 15.46 4.58 11.31
N ASN A 49 16.04 4.19 12.44
CA ASN A 49 16.46 5.12 13.51
C ASN A 49 15.34 6.09 13.97
N GLY A 50 14.10 5.62 13.97
CA GLY A 50 12.94 6.41 14.40
C GLY A 50 12.28 7.25 13.31
N GLU A 51 12.87 7.34 12.13
CA GLU A 51 12.34 8.11 10.99
C GLU A 51 11.86 7.19 9.86
N TRP A 52 10.78 7.56 9.19
CA TRP A 52 10.28 6.83 8.04
C TRP A 52 11.10 7.16 6.78
N VAL A 53 11.67 6.14 6.17
CA VAL A 53 12.49 6.23 4.96
C VAL A 53 11.80 5.53 3.80
N THR A 54 11.68 6.22 2.66
CA THR A 54 11.10 5.67 1.43
C THR A 54 12.17 5.02 0.56
N HIS A 55 11.97 3.76 0.22
CA HIS A 55 12.80 3.01 -0.73
C HIS A 55 12.34 3.32 -2.17
N GLN A 56 12.88 4.39 -2.74
CA GLN A 56 12.43 4.92 -4.03
C GLN A 56 12.49 3.90 -5.17
N HIS A 57 13.51 3.04 -5.20
CA HIS A 57 13.68 2.02 -6.23
C HIS A 57 12.50 1.03 -6.28
N LEU A 58 11.85 0.75 -5.16
CA LEU A 58 10.65 -0.10 -5.11
C LEU A 58 9.46 0.57 -5.80
N LYS A 59 9.23 1.86 -5.55
CA LYS A 59 8.19 2.63 -6.24
C LYS A 59 8.49 2.77 -7.73
N LYS A 60 9.75 3.03 -8.09
CA LYS A 60 10.20 3.06 -9.48
C LYS A 60 9.91 1.73 -10.19
N ALA A 61 10.22 0.59 -9.56
CA ALA A 61 9.92 -0.73 -10.12
C ALA A 61 8.43 -0.94 -10.37
N ILE A 62 7.56 -0.54 -9.42
CA ILE A 62 6.11 -0.58 -9.61
C ILE A 62 5.70 0.25 -10.84
N MET A 63 6.19 1.49 -10.97
CA MET A 63 5.85 2.36 -12.11
C MET A 63 6.38 1.81 -13.44
N LEU A 64 7.59 1.25 -13.47
CA LEU A 64 8.14 0.59 -14.64
C LEU A 64 7.30 -0.63 -15.06
N SER A 65 6.75 -1.38 -14.11
CA SER A 65 5.90 -2.53 -14.42
C SER A 65 4.65 -2.12 -15.25
N PHE A 66 4.05 -0.97 -14.97
CA PHE A 66 2.92 -0.48 -15.76
C PHE A 66 3.28 -0.18 -17.23
N ARG A 67 4.54 0.14 -17.52
CA ARG A 67 5.03 0.35 -18.88
C ARG A 67 5.36 -0.96 -19.60
N MET A 68 5.87 -1.94 -18.84
CA MET A 68 6.36 -3.22 -19.36
C MET A 68 5.26 -4.22 -19.69
N TYR A 69 4.12 -4.15 -18.99
CA TYR A 69 3.03 -5.11 -19.19
C TYR A 69 1.90 -4.54 -20.05
N PRO A 70 1.35 -5.34 -20.99
CA PRO A 70 0.21 -4.94 -21.79
C PRO A 70 -1.06 -4.86 -20.96
N MET A 71 -2.07 -4.24 -21.53
CA MET A 71 -3.45 -4.39 -21.09
C MET A 71 -3.98 -5.73 -21.60
N GLU A 72 -4.68 -6.46 -20.74
CA GLU A 72 -5.31 -7.74 -21.09
C GLU A 72 -6.75 -7.78 -20.58
N ASN A 73 -7.53 -8.65 -21.20
CA ASN A 73 -8.91 -8.92 -20.81
C ASN A 73 -8.98 -10.18 -19.95
N LEU A 74 -9.74 -10.13 -18.86
CA LEU A 74 -10.09 -11.27 -18.04
C LEU A 74 -11.62 -11.42 -18.03
N ASN A 75 -12.13 -12.54 -18.53
CA ASN A 75 -13.56 -12.86 -18.48
C ASN A 75 -13.88 -13.54 -17.15
N GLY A 76 -14.92 -13.06 -16.49
CA GLY A 76 -15.52 -13.69 -15.32
C GLY A 76 -16.95 -14.14 -15.60
N PRO A 77 -17.61 -14.76 -14.62
CA PRO A 77 -18.96 -15.32 -14.81
C PRO A 77 -20.05 -14.27 -15.10
N TYR A 78 -19.86 -13.03 -14.65
CA TYR A 78 -20.87 -11.97 -14.77
C TYR A 78 -20.33 -10.67 -15.39
N SER A 79 -19.03 -10.58 -15.61
CA SER A 79 -18.40 -9.37 -16.13
C SER A 79 -17.05 -9.70 -16.75
N SER A 80 -16.46 -8.72 -17.43
CA SER A 80 -15.05 -8.77 -17.85
C SER A 80 -14.30 -7.56 -17.32
N TRP A 81 -13.00 -7.74 -17.13
CA TRP A 81 -12.11 -6.68 -16.65
C TRP A 81 -10.99 -6.48 -17.66
N TYR A 82 -10.50 -5.25 -17.76
CA TYR A 82 -9.43 -4.87 -18.65
C TYR A 82 -8.40 -4.04 -17.90
N ASP A 83 -7.24 -4.62 -17.59
CA ASP A 83 -6.19 -3.98 -16.80
C ASP A 83 -4.82 -4.55 -17.20
N LYS A 84 -3.77 -4.06 -16.55
CA LYS A 84 -2.40 -4.56 -16.73
C LYS A 84 -2.31 -6.05 -16.40
N ALA A 85 -1.79 -6.83 -17.34
CA ALA A 85 -1.75 -8.30 -17.31
C ALA A 85 -1.28 -8.89 -15.97
N HIS A 86 -0.21 -8.33 -15.40
CA HIS A 86 0.40 -8.81 -14.15
C HIS A 86 -0.41 -8.49 -12.89
N LEU A 87 -1.37 -7.55 -12.97
CA LEU A 87 -2.24 -7.13 -11.86
C LEU A 87 -3.66 -7.69 -11.96
N LEU A 88 -4.05 -8.09 -13.17
CA LEU A 88 -5.45 -8.38 -13.52
C LEU A 88 -6.06 -9.52 -12.69
N LYS A 89 -5.27 -10.54 -12.38
CA LYS A 89 -5.75 -11.70 -11.62
C LYS A 89 -5.74 -11.53 -10.11
N GLY A 90 -5.03 -10.51 -9.60
CA GLY A 90 -4.88 -10.27 -8.17
C GLY A 90 -3.91 -11.23 -7.45
N LYS A 91 -3.66 -10.95 -6.15
CA LYS A 91 -2.71 -11.66 -5.28
C LYS A 91 -3.04 -13.14 -5.09
N THR A 92 -4.30 -13.47 -4.86
CA THR A 92 -4.73 -14.82 -4.48
C THR A 92 -5.16 -15.68 -5.66
N ALA A 93 -4.88 -15.25 -6.88
CA ALA A 93 -5.28 -15.99 -8.09
C ALA A 93 -4.60 -17.35 -8.15
N GLY A 94 -5.38 -18.42 -8.22
CA GLY A 94 -4.91 -19.80 -8.26
C GLY A 94 -4.46 -20.37 -6.92
N TRP A 95 -4.66 -19.66 -5.81
CA TRP A 95 -4.36 -20.16 -4.48
C TRP A 95 -5.24 -21.35 -4.11
N THR A 96 -4.63 -22.35 -3.50
CA THR A 96 -5.30 -23.49 -2.89
C THR A 96 -5.73 -23.14 -1.45
N LYS A 97 -6.46 -24.07 -0.81
CA LYS A 97 -6.77 -23.95 0.62
C LYS A 97 -5.51 -23.85 1.48
N GLU A 98 -4.52 -24.67 1.15
CA GLU A 98 -3.23 -24.70 1.86
C GLU A 98 -2.46 -23.38 1.74
N ASP A 99 -2.54 -22.72 0.57
CA ASP A 99 -1.92 -21.38 0.37
C ASP A 99 -2.58 -20.35 1.29
N HIS A 100 -3.91 -20.36 1.40
CA HIS A 100 -4.65 -19.48 2.31
C HIS A 100 -4.32 -19.75 3.78
N GLU A 101 -4.27 -21.01 4.18
CA GLU A 101 -3.90 -21.42 5.55
C GLU A 101 -2.47 -20.99 5.89
N LYS A 102 -1.53 -21.15 4.97
CA LYS A 102 -0.14 -20.71 5.14
C LYS A 102 -0.01 -19.19 5.24
N ALA A 103 -0.74 -18.46 4.42
CA ALA A 103 -0.76 -16.99 4.44
C ALA A 103 -1.38 -16.45 5.74
N GLY A 104 -2.36 -17.15 6.30
CA GLY A 104 -2.89 -16.93 7.63
C GLY A 104 -3.73 -15.67 7.81
N PHE A 105 -4.21 -15.04 6.74
CA PHE A 105 -5.17 -13.95 6.81
C PHE A 105 -6.56 -14.38 6.31
N ARG A 106 -7.59 -13.69 6.75
CA ARG A 106 -8.97 -13.90 6.30
C ARG A 106 -9.35 -12.86 5.25
N MET A 107 -9.90 -13.31 4.14
CA MET A 107 -10.40 -12.44 3.07
C MET A 107 -11.81 -12.88 2.69
N VAL A 108 -12.78 -11.96 2.74
CA VAL A 108 -14.15 -12.25 2.27
C VAL A 108 -14.27 -12.03 0.77
N PRO A 109 -15.29 -12.58 0.10
CA PRO A 109 -15.54 -12.32 -1.32
C PRO A 109 -15.61 -10.81 -1.65
N ASN A 110 -15.23 -10.45 -2.86
CA ASN A 110 -15.21 -9.06 -3.35
C ASN A 110 -14.20 -8.14 -2.64
N SER A 111 -13.07 -8.69 -2.23
CA SER A 111 -11.92 -7.94 -1.70
C SER A 111 -10.77 -7.98 -2.72
N PRO A 112 -10.74 -7.11 -3.75
CA PRO A 112 -9.64 -7.09 -4.69
C PRO A 112 -8.32 -6.69 -4.02
N VAL A 113 -7.37 -7.61 -4.03
CA VAL A 113 -6.00 -7.40 -3.53
C VAL A 113 -5.04 -7.54 -4.70
N ARG A 114 -4.38 -6.47 -5.10
CA ARG A 114 -3.43 -6.49 -6.21
C ARG A 114 -2.15 -7.23 -5.83
N LYS A 115 -1.61 -8.01 -6.76
CA LYS A 115 -0.26 -8.59 -6.62
C LYS A 115 0.76 -7.47 -6.38
N GLY A 116 1.77 -7.75 -5.54
CA GLY A 116 2.75 -6.75 -5.10
C GLY A 116 2.29 -5.95 -3.88
N SER A 117 1.21 -6.37 -3.19
CA SER A 117 0.84 -5.88 -1.87
C SER A 117 1.03 -6.98 -0.82
N PHE A 118 1.41 -6.61 0.40
CA PHE A 118 1.57 -7.54 1.51
C PHE A 118 0.38 -7.52 2.46
N ILE A 119 -0.04 -8.70 2.89
CA ILE A 119 -1.07 -8.89 3.93
C ILE A 119 -0.49 -9.78 5.01
N GLY A 120 -0.39 -9.26 6.23
CA GLY A 120 0.12 -9.95 7.40
C GLY A 120 -0.82 -11.02 7.95
N LYS A 121 -0.29 -11.92 8.78
CA LYS A 121 -1.07 -12.96 9.44
C LYS A 121 -2.16 -12.34 10.31
N ASN A 122 -3.26 -13.08 10.47
CA ASN A 122 -4.41 -12.66 11.28
C ASN A 122 -5.08 -11.35 10.81
N ALA A 123 -4.64 -10.76 9.71
CA ALA A 123 -5.36 -9.65 9.11
C ALA A 123 -6.75 -10.10 8.61
N VAL A 124 -7.71 -9.20 8.66
CA VAL A 124 -9.07 -9.44 8.17
C VAL A 124 -9.40 -8.41 7.10
N LEU A 125 -9.67 -8.90 5.90
CA LEU A 125 -10.12 -8.10 4.76
C LEU A 125 -11.61 -8.33 4.55
N MET A 126 -12.45 -7.39 5.00
CA MET A 126 -13.85 -7.30 4.58
C MET A 126 -13.87 -6.80 3.14
N PRO A 127 -15.02 -6.71 2.43
CA PRO A 127 -15.00 -6.20 1.06
C PRO A 127 -14.27 -4.85 0.99
N CYS A 128 -13.01 -4.88 0.61
CA CYS A 128 -12.11 -3.73 0.59
C CYS A 128 -11.22 -3.78 -0.65
N TYR A 129 -10.51 -2.69 -0.94
CA TYR A 129 -9.56 -2.64 -2.04
C TYR A 129 -8.13 -2.43 -1.53
N VAL A 130 -7.20 -3.26 -1.99
CA VAL A 130 -5.77 -3.13 -1.66
C VAL A 130 -4.96 -2.98 -2.93
N ASN A 131 -4.30 -1.84 -3.08
CA ASN A 131 -3.50 -1.52 -4.26
C ASN A 131 -2.06 -2.01 -4.13
N ILE A 132 -1.36 -2.10 -5.27
CA ILE A 132 0.04 -2.54 -5.37
C ILE A 132 0.96 -1.69 -4.48
N GLY A 133 1.94 -2.32 -3.86
CA GLY A 133 2.90 -1.69 -2.95
C GLY A 133 2.36 -1.41 -1.56
N ALA A 134 1.05 -1.57 -1.32
CA ALA A 134 0.47 -1.44 0.01
C ALA A 134 0.99 -2.55 0.94
N TYR A 135 1.25 -2.18 2.18
CA TYR A 135 1.66 -3.09 3.24
C TYR A 135 0.65 -3.03 4.38
N ILE A 136 -0.02 -4.13 4.64
CA ILE A 136 -0.99 -4.28 5.73
C ILE A 136 -0.43 -5.30 6.70
N ASP A 137 -0.07 -4.87 7.90
CA ASP A 137 0.61 -5.71 8.88
C ASP A 137 -0.36 -6.59 9.69
N GLU A 138 0.21 -7.43 10.52
CA GLU A 138 -0.43 -8.48 11.30
C GLU A 138 -1.61 -7.96 12.14
N GLY A 139 -2.70 -8.72 12.17
CA GLY A 139 -3.86 -8.45 13.02
C GLY A 139 -4.71 -7.25 12.60
N THR A 140 -4.36 -6.56 11.53
CA THR A 140 -5.09 -5.37 11.06
C THR A 140 -6.40 -5.75 10.37
N MET A 141 -7.47 -5.01 10.66
CA MET A 141 -8.74 -5.11 9.98
C MET A 141 -8.91 -3.99 8.94
N MET A 142 -9.12 -4.39 7.71
CA MET A 142 -9.66 -3.54 6.64
C MET A 142 -11.16 -3.79 6.55
N ASP A 143 -11.96 -2.88 7.10
CA ASP A 143 -13.40 -3.06 7.19
C ASP A 143 -14.10 -2.72 5.84
N THR A 144 -15.41 -2.91 5.80
CA THR A 144 -16.24 -2.87 4.60
C THR A 144 -16.05 -1.57 3.79
N PHE A 145 -15.69 -1.74 2.51
CA PHE A 145 -15.42 -0.66 1.55
C PHE A 145 -14.26 0.28 1.93
N SER A 146 -13.43 -0.12 2.88
CA SER A 146 -12.17 0.58 3.12
C SER A 146 -11.18 0.35 1.96
N ARG A 147 -10.19 1.21 1.85
CA ARG A 147 -9.19 1.11 0.80
C ARG A 147 -7.78 1.44 1.29
N ALA A 148 -6.83 0.64 0.85
CA ALA A 148 -5.40 0.85 0.97
C ALA A 148 -4.85 1.27 -0.40
N GLY A 149 -4.46 2.52 -0.52
CA GLY A 149 -3.91 3.10 -1.74
C GLY A 149 -2.50 2.57 -2.04
N SER A 150 -2.00 2.84 -3.25
CA SER A 150 -0.69 2.37 -3.68
C SER A 150 0.40 2.79 -2.71
N CYS A 151 1.22 1.83 -2.30
CA CYS A 151 2.39 2.05 -1.45
C CYS A 151 2.09 2.49 -0.01
N CYS A 152 0.83 2.67 0.43
CA CYS A 152 0.55 3.00 1.82
C CYS A 152 1.06 1.92 2.77
N GLN A 153 1.43 2.31 3.99
CA GLN A 153 1.96 1.40 5.00
C GLN A 153 1.05 1.43 6.22
N ILE A 154 0.44 0.31 6.53
CA ILE A 154 -0.48 0.16 7.66
C ILE A 154 0.15 -0.83 8.63
N GLY A 155 0.34 -0.42 9.87
CA GLY A 155 0.96 -1.17 10.95
C GLY A 155 0.07 -2.29 11.50
N LYS A 156 0.51 -2.86 12.63
CA LYS A 156 -0.14 -3.99 13.30
C LYS A 156 -1.38 -3.56 14.07
N ASN A 157 -2.33 -4.50 14.17
CA ASN A 157 -3.51 -4.35 15.02
C ASN A 157 -4.30 -3.05 14.79
N CYS A 158 -4.24 -2.50 13.57
CA CYS A 158 -5.03 -1.33 13.21
C CYS A 158 -6.47 -1.71 12.88
N HIS A 159 -7.37 -0.76 13.06
CA HIS A 159 -8.74 -0.88 12.56
C HIS A 159 -9.00 0.27 11.57
N ILE A 160 -9.10 -0.09 10.31
CA ILE A 160 -9.46 0.82 9.21
C ILE A 160 -10.95 0.64 8.99
N SER A 161 -11.76 1.50 9.62
CA SER A 161 -13.21 1.33 9.68
C SER A 161 -13.89 1.45 8.31
N ALA A 162 -15.17 1.12 8.25
CA ALA A 162 -15.94 1.07 7.01
C ALA A 162 -15.87 2.38 6.21
N GLY A 163 -15.65 2.26 4.90
CA GLY A 163 -15.55 3.40 3.98
C GLY A 163 -14.31 4.28 4.14
N THR A 164 -13.38 3.92 5.02
CA THR A 164 -12.17 4.71 5.27
C THR A 164 -11.13 4.50 4.17
N GLY A 165 -10.47 5.59 3.77
CA GLY A 165 -9.38 5.56 2.80
C GLY A 165 -8.03 5.89 3.42
N VAL A 166 -7.03 5.03 3.14
CA VAL A 166 -5.62 5.35 3.32
C VAL A 166 -5.05 5.63 1.94
N GLY A 167 -4.71 6.88 1.68
CA GLY A 167 -4.33 7.37 0.36
C GLY A 167 -3.02 6.77 -0.12
N GLY A 168 -2.95 6.56 -1.43
CA GLY A 168 -1.74 6.10 -2.10
C GLY A 168 -0.86 7.26 -2.53
N VAL A 169 0.46 7.10 -2.37
CA VAL A 169 1.46 8.01 -2.92
C VAL A 169 2.47 7.20 -3.72
N LEU A 170 2.08 6.79 -4.92
CA LEU A 170 2.98 6.11 -5.85
C LEU A 170 3.92 7.12 -6.50
N GLU A 171 3.38 8.25 -6.93
CA GLU A 171 4.12 9.36 -7.54
C GLU A 171 4.03 10.61 -6.67
N PRO A 172 5.14 11.36 -6.61
CA PRO A 172 6.47 11.09 -7.15
C PRO A 172 7.23 10.03 -6.31
N ALA A 173 8.24 9.37 -6.92
CA ALA A 173 8.95 8.25 -6.30
C ALA A 173 9.58 8.57 -4.94
N GLN A 174 10.08 9.80 -4.76
CA GLN A 174 10.72 10.27 -3.54
C GLN A 174 9.74 10.60 -2.40
N ALA A 175 8.44 10.83 -2.71
CA ALA A 175 7.48 11.20 -1.69
C ALA A 175 7.23 10.05 -0.70
N LEU A 176 7.10 10.40 0.58
CA LEU A 176 6.72 9.46 1.62
C LEU A 176 5.30 8.94 1.34
N PRO A 177 5.05 7.62 1.40
CA PRO A 177 3.69 7.12 1.34
C PRO A 177 2.93 7.46 2.63
N THR A 178 1.60 7.38 2.58
CA THR A 178 0.78 7.51 3.78
C THR A 178 1.08 6.37 4.76
N ILE A 179 1.32 6.71 6.01
CA ILE A 179 1.72 5.79 7.07
C ILE A 179 0.67 5.78 8.19
N ILE A 180 0.18 4.62 8.52
CA ILE A 180 -0.62 4.35 9.71
C ILE A 180 0.23 3.45 10.60
N GLU A 181 0.71 3.96 11.74
CA GLU A 181 1.52 3.17 12.66
C GLU A 181 0.67 2.14 13.43
N ASP A 182 1.29 1.35 14.31
CA ASP A 182 0.62 0.24 14.99
C ASP A 182 -0.53 0.71 15.91
N ASN A 183 -1.51 -0.16 16.13
CA ASN A 183 -2.62 0.04 17.08
C ASN A 183 -3.50 1.29 16.80
N VAL A 184 -3.53 1.78 15.57
CA VAL A 184 -4.33 2.95 15.18
C VAL A 184 -5.76 2.54 14.85
N PHE A 185 -6.71 3.37 15.30
CA PHE A 185 -8.11 3.28 14.92
C PHE A 185 -8.49 4.47 14.03
N LEU A 186 -8.89 4.20 12.79
CA LEU A 186 -9.45 5.20 11.89
C LEU A 186 -10.98 5.06 11.85
N GLY A 187 -11.68 6.10 12.31
CA GLY A 187 -13.15 6.14 12.31
C GLY A 187 -13.74 6.05 10.89
N ALA A 188 -14.96 5.52 10.80
CA ALA A 188 -15.63 5.29 9.52
C ALA A 188 -15.70 6.56 8.65
N MET A 189 -15.62 6.37 7.32
CA MET A 189 -15.69 7.45 6.32
C MET A 189 -14.58 8.50 6.45
N SER A 190 -13.45 8.16 7.06
CA SER A 190 -12.29 9.05 7.16
C SER A 190 -11.33 8.85 5.97
N GLU A 191 -10.54 9.88 5.68
CA GLU A 191 -9.48 9.88 4.67
C GLU A 191 -8.17 10.37 5.28
N VAL A 192 -7.10 9.58 5.15
CA VAL A 192 -5.74 9.99 5.48
C VAL A 192 -4.90 9.86 4.23
N VAL A 193 -4.38 10.97 3.71
CA VAL A 193 -3.79 11.03 2.37
C VAL A 193 -2.46 11.80 2.35
N GLU A 194 -1.83 11.89 1.18
CA GLU A 194 -0.68 12.78 0.90
C GLU A 194 0.56 12.52 1.77
N GLY A 195 0.80 11.26 2.18
CA GLY A 195 1.97 10.92 2.98
C GLY A 195 1.89 11.35 4.45
N VAL A 196 0.70 11.64 4.95
CA VAL A 196 0.48 11.89 6.38
C VAL A 196 0.89 10.66 7.19
N ILE A 197 1.54 10.90 8.33
CA ILE A 197 1.87 9.87 9.31
C ILE A 197 0.87 9.95 10.47
N VAL A 198 0.17 8.86 10.74
CA VAL A 198 -0.64 8.71 11.96
C VAL A 198 0.14 7.88 12.95
N GLY A 199 0.55 8.51 14.06
CA GLY A 199 1.37 7.87 15.10
C GLY A 199 0.64 6.77 15.84
N GLU A 200 1.43 5.84 16.38
CA GLU A 200 0.98 4.64 17.09
C GLU A 200 -0.13 4.93 18.11
N GLY A 201 -1.11 4.04 18.21
CA GLY A 201 -2.17 4.09 19.21
C GLY A 201 -3.14 5.27 19.06
N SER A 202 -3.06 6.03 17.97
CA SER A 202 -3.96 7.16 17.74
C SER A 202 -5.35 6.73 17.32
N VAL A 203 -6.34 7.54 17.67
CA VAL A 203 -7.75 7.35 17.30
C VAL A 203 -8.22 8.57 16.55
N LEU A 204 -8.70 8.38 15.32
CA LEU A 204 -9.39 9.41 14.54
C LEU A 204 -10.88 9.17 14.60
N SER A 205 -11.64 10.21 14.91
CA SER A 205 -13.10 10.18 14.86
C SER A 205 -13.59 9.90 13.44
N MET A 206 -14.83 9.46 13.30
CA MET A 206 -15.45 9.28 11.98
C MET A 206 -15.50 10.58 11.17
N GLY A 207 -15.40 10.45 9.85
CA GLY A 207 -15.53 11.59 8.93
C GLY A 207 -14.33 12.56 8.93
N MET A 208 -13.16 12.12 9.37
CA MET A 208 -11.94 12.95 9.37
C MET A 208 -11.25 12.93 8.01
N TYR A 209 -10.88 14.13 7.51
CA TYR A 209 -10.15 14.30 6.24
C TYR A 209 -8.80 14.97 6.51
N ILE A 210 -7.71 14.21 6.40
CA ILE A 210 -6.38 14.68 6.79
C ILE A 210 -5.39 14.51 5.62
N GLY A 211 -4.93 15.63 5.10
CA GLY A 211 -3.84 15.73 4.13
C GLY A 211 -2.68 16.55 4.68
N GLN A 212 -1.64 16.77 3.88
CA GLN A 212 -0.42 17.49 4.30
C GLN A 212 -0.68 18.94 4.73
N SER A 213 -1.68 19.58 4.18
CA SER A 213 -2.04 20.96 4.51
C SER A 213 -3.07 21.10 5.65
N THR A 214 -3.56 19.97 6.17
CA THR A 214 -4.54 19.98 7.26
C THR A 214 -3.87 20.44 8.56
N LYS A 215 -4.42 21.49 9.19
CA LYS A 215 -3.95 21.97 10.50
C LYS A 215 -4.34 20.97 11.58
N ILE A 216 -3.35 20.50 12.33
CA ILE A 216 -3.53 19.64 13.49
C ILE A 216 -3.20 20.50 14.71
N VAL A 217 -4.21 20.80 15.53
CA VAL A 217 -4.07 21.71 16.66
C VAL A 217 -4.06 20.90 17.96
N ASN A 218 -2.98 21.01 18.73
CA ASN A 218 -2.95 20.50 20.10
C ASN A 218 -3.83 21.36 21.00
N ARG A 219 -4.96 20.85 21.44
CA ARG A 219 -5.96 21.59 22.23
C ARG A 219 -5.45 22.06 23.59
N LYS A 220 -4.38 21.43 24.14
CA LYS A 220 -3.80 21.81 25.43
C LYS A 220 -2.77 22.94 25.30
N THR A 221 -1.95 22.91 24.25
CA THR A 221 -0.85 23.86 24.07
C THR A 221 -1.13 24.94 23.05
N GLY A 222 -2.11 24.73 22.14
CA GLY A 222 -2.36 25.59 20.98
C GLY A 222 -1.37 25.39 19.83
N GLU A 223 -0.43 24.48 19.97
CA GLU A 223 0.57 24.19 18.93
C GLU A 223 -0.12 23.66 17.67
N ILE A 224 0.34 24.12 16.52
CA ILE A 224 -0.15 23.71 15.19
C ILE A 224 0.95 22.91 14.49
N THR A 225 0.60 21.72 14.06
CA THR A 225 1.45 20.83 13.27
C THR A 225 0.77 20.44 11.95
N PHE A 226 1.54 19.88 11.03
CA PHE A 226 1.07 19.42 9.71
C PHE A 226 1.69 18.07 9.37
N GLY A 227 0.99 17.28 8.57
CA GLY A 227 1.51 16.04 8.00
C GLY A 227 1.80 14.90 8.98
N LYS A 228 1.68 15.14 10.29
CA LYS A 228 1.93 14.12 11.31
C LYS A 228 1.01 14.27 12.51
N ILE A 229 0.33 13.18 12.85
CA ILE A 229 -0.44 13.06 14.11
C ILE A 229 0.49 12.37 15.13
N PRO A 230 0.74 13.01 16.30
CA PRO A 230 1.56 12.40 17.34
C PRO A 230 0.97 11.08 17.84
N PRO A 231 1.80 10.13 18.33
CA PRO A 231 1.30 8.89 18.91
C PRO A 231 0.29 9.13 20.05
N TYR A 232 -0.66 8.19 20.20
CA TYR A 232 -1.68 8.20 21.27
C TYR A 232 -2.57 9.44 21.26
N SER A 233 -2.76 10.05 20.12
CA SER A 233 -3.66 11.21 19.94
C SER A 233 -5.10 10.77 19.72
N VAL A 234 -6.04 11.55 20.24
CA VAL A 234 -7.47 11.49 19.87
C VAL A 234 -7.77 12.71 19.02
N VAL A 235 -8.14 12.49 17.76
CA VAL A 235 -8.39 13.53 16.77
C VAL A 235 -9.90 13.63 16.51
N VAL A 236 -10.45 14.83 16.66
CA VAL A 236 -11.88 15.11 16.50
C VAL A 236 -12.08 16.38 15.69
#